data_ed0538009cdd49322a2b383991ccdecd
#
_entry.id   ed0538009cdd49322a2b383991ccdecd
#
_cell.length_a   1.000
_cell.length_b   1.000
_cell.length_c   1.000
_cell.angle_alpha   90.00
_cell.angle_beta   90.00
_cell.angle_gamma   90.00
#
_symmetry.space_group_name_H-M   'P 1'
#
loop_
_entity.id
_entity.type
_entity.pdbx_description
1 polymer ?
#
loop_
_entity_poly.entity_id
_entity_poly.type
_entity_poly.pdbx_seq_one_letter_code
_entity_poly.pdbx_strand_id
1 'polypeptide(L)'
;MDHAGHAAPMDHSQMNHGQMNHEAMGHGDMHHGSASQGTATHPPATGIPPGRETRSPVPTIRDTERAAAFPDLPPHQMHQGGSNFFVLADQLEWQDADDGSALAWDLSGWFGGDVDRLAFRSEGERSNSHTEEAELQMLWSHAVSPWWETVAGIRQDFEPGSPQTWAAFGVQGMPLYGLETEVTAFIGEAGQTALRLEADYDVLLTQRWVLQPTAELNLYGRNDESRGVGSGLSEASAGLRLRYEISRQFAPYLGVSWSRTYGDSADLRRAEGEDTNEARLVAGVRFWF
;
A
#
# COMPACT_ATOMS: atom_id res chain seq x y z
N MET A 1 -62.55 -1.95 11.60
CA MET A 1 -62.47 -1.94 10.13
C MET A 1 -61.12 -2.54 9.75
N ASP A 2 -61.22 -3.77 9.30
CA ASP A 2 -60.12 -4.63 8.89
C ASP A 2 -59.46 -4.10 7.63
N HIS A 3 -58.16 -4.22 7.54
CA HIS A 3 -57.49 -4.63 6.28
C HIS A 3 -56.13 -5.26 6.60
N ALA A 4 -56.18 -6.59 6.77
CA ALA A 4 -55.00 -7.45 6.59
C ALA A 4 -54.66 -7.53 5.11
N GLY A 5 -53.41 -7.27 4.78
CA GLY A 5 -52.81 -7.50 3.45
C GLY A 5 -51.65 -8.47 3.63
N HIS A 6 -51.91 -9.76 3.45
CA HIS A 6 -50.89 -10.79 3.36
C HIS A 6 -50.15 -10.65 2.00
N ALA A 7 -48.86 -10.37 2.02
CA ALA A 7 -47.98 -10.58 0.88
C ALA A 7 -47.56 -12.06 0.85
N ALA A 8 -47.91 -12.78 -0.22
CA ALA A 8 -47.54 -14.16 -0.46
C ALA A 8 -46.01 -14.26 -0.77
N PRO A 9 -45.35 -15.36 -0.39
CA PRO A 9 -43.95 -15.58 -0.73
C PRO A 9 -43.79 -15.83 -2.24
N MET A 10 -42.83 -15.16 -2.88
CA MET A 10 -42.49 -15.42 -4.27
C MET A 10 -41.75 -16.75 -4.37
N ASP A 11 -42.37 -17.64 -5.17
CA ASP A 11 -41.81 -18.93 -5.53
C ASP A 11 -40.72 -18.75 -6.61
N HIS A 12 -39.46 -18.99 -6.23
CA HIS A 12 -38.29 -18.91 -7.12
C HIS A 12 -38.05 -20.16 -7.97
N SER A 13 -38.98 -21.12 -8.01
CA SER A 13 -38.80 -22.39 -8.71
C SER A 13 -38.98 -22.33 -10.22
N GLN A 14 -39.20 -21.17 -10.84
CA GLN A 14 -39.41 -21.01 -12.28
C GLN A 14 -38.41 -20.08 -12.98
N MET A 15 -37.19 -19.91 -12.47
CA MET A 15 -36.14 -19.37 -13.31
C MET A 15 -35.56 -20.51 -14.17
N ASN A 16 -36.13 -20.66 -15.34
CA ASN A 16 -35.64 -21.50 -16.39
C ASN A 16 -34.31 -20.90 -16.88
N HIS A 17 -33.19 -21.49 -16.49
CA HIS A 17 -31.89 -21.21 -17.12
C HIS A 17 -31.94 -21.71 -18.55
N GLY A 18 -32.48 -20.88 -19.44
CA GLY A 18 -32.45 -21.12 -20.88
C GLY A 18 -31.02 -21.40 -21.30
N GLN A 19 -30.84 -22.55 -21.91
CA GLN A 19 -29.64 -22.97 -22.60
C GLN A 19 -29.11 -21.83 -23.46
N MET A 20 -27.98 -21.25 -23.09
CA MET A 20 -27.23 -20.38 -24.00
C MET A 20 -26.73 -21.26 -25.13
N ASN A 21 -27.33 -21.07 -26.29
CA ASN A 21 -26.94 -21.74 -27.52
C ASN A 21 -25.59 -21.18 -27.98
N HIS A 22 -24.52 -21.95 -27.76
CA HIS A 22 -23.15 -21.60 -28.14
C HIS A 22 -22.91 -21.63 -29.66
N GLU A 23 -23.88 -21.97 -30.44
CA GLU A 23 -23.76 -22.02 -31.91
C GLU A 23 -23.87 -20.66 -32.60
N ALA A 24 -24.20 -19.57 -31.87
CA ALA A 24 -24.34 -18.24 -32.46
C ALA A 24 -23.07 -17.36 -32.38
N MET A 25 -21.98 -17.81 -31.78
CA MET A 25 -20.69 -17.15 -31.91
C MET A 25 -19.94 -17.79 -33.08
N GLY A 26 -20.02 -17.17 -34.25
CA GLY A 26 -19.26 -17.53 -35.42
C GLY A 26 -17.77 -17.44 -35.15
N HIS A 27 -17.17 -18.57 -34.79
CA HIS A 27 -15.75 -18.75 -34.93
C HIS A 27 -15.50 -18.83 -36.44
N GLY A 28 -14.94 -17.74 -36.97
CA GLY A 28 -14.47 -17.73 -38.35
C GLY A 28 -13.59 -18.96 -38.59
N ASP A 29 -13.93 -19.72 -39.61
CA ASP A 29 -13.21 -20.88 -40.11
C ASP A 29 -11.71 -20.53 -40.25
N MET A 30 -10.92 -20.85 -39.25
CA MET A 30 -9.51 -21.08 -39.51
C MET A 30 -9.44 -22.40 -40.25
N HIS A 31 -9.36 -22.33 -41.57
CA HIS A 31 -8.99 -23.45 -42.41
C HIS A 31 -7.59 -23.90 -41.95
N HIS A 32 -7.55 -24.83 -41.02
CA HIS A 32 -6.41 -25.73 -40.96
C HIS A 32 -6.45 -26.54 -42.25
N GLY A 33 -5.64 -26.10 -43.20
CA GLY A 33 -5.44 -26.85 -44.42
C GLY A 33 -5.15 -28.30 -44.05
N SER A 34 -6.04 -29.19 -44.53
CA SER A 34 -5.78 -30.62 -44.52
C SER A 34 -4.42 -30.83 -45.13
N ALA A 35 -3.41 -31.01 -44.31
CA ALA A 35 -2.17 -31.59 -44.78
C ALA A 35 -2.53 -32.98 -45.29
N SER A 36 -2.62 -33.10 -46.62
CA SER A 36 -2.62 -34.39 -47.28
C SER A 36 -1.50 -35.20 -46.65
N GLN A 37 -1.85 -36.38 -46.15
CA GLN A 37 -0.86 -37.41 -45.82
C GLN A 37 -0.17 -37.81 -47.13
N GLY A 38 0.72 -36.95 -47.61
CA GLY A 38 1.78 -37.39 -48.47
C GLY A 38 2.65 -38.28 -47.59
N THR A 39 2.68 -39.55 -47.91
CA THR A 39 3.71 -40.48 -47.49
C THR A 39 5.05 -39.85 -47.89
N ALA A 40 5.59 -38.98 -47.07
CA ALA A 40 6.98 -38.60 -47.16
C ALA A 40 7.75 -39.86 -46.82
N THR A 41 8.10 -40.62 -47.84
CA THR A 41 9.20 -41.58 -47.81
C THR A 41 10.43 -40.74 -47.40
N HIS A 42 10.69 -40.67 -46.08
CA HIS A 42 11.99 -40.20 -45.60
C HIS A 42 13.01 -41.06 -46.33
N PRO A 43 13.96 -40.46 -47.04
CA PRO A 43 15.09 -41.23 -47.53
C PRO A 43 15.70 -41.91 -46.30
N PRO A 44 16.16 -43.18 -46.40
CA PRO A 44 16.74 -43.86 -45.28
C PRO A 44 17.85 -42.92 -44.78
N ALA A 45 17.84 -42.68 -43.44
CA ALA A 45 18.83 -41.85 -42.81
C ALA A 45 20.22 -42.33 -43.25
N THR A 46 20.83 -41.60 -44.18
CA THR A 46 22.20 -41.80 -44.60
C THR A 46 23.00 -41.71 -43.33
N GLY A 47 23.56 -42.85 -42.94
CA GLY A 47 24.32 -43.00 -41.70
C GLY A 47 25.28 -41.81 -41.57
N ILE A 48 25.30 -41.23 -40.40
CA ILE A 48 26.27 -40.20 -40.01
C ILE A 48 27.64 -40.74 -40.39
N PRO A 49 28.42 -40.05 -41.23
CA PRO A 49 29.74 -40.56 -41.61
C PRO A 49 30.55 -40.79 -40.35
N PRO A 50 31.25 -41.95 -40.22
CA PRO A 50 32.07 -42.25 -39.07
C PRO A 50 33.11 -41.17 -38.92
N GLY A 51 33.09 -40.38 -37.83
CA GLY A 51 34.06 -39.33 -37.53
C GLY A 51 33.48 -37.97 -37.15
N ARG A 52 32.16 -37.77 -37.18
CA ARG A 52 31.55 -36.56 -36.61
C ARG A 52 31.02 -36.89 -35.23
N GLU A 53 31.94 -36.91 -34.25
CA GLU A 53 31.50 -36.86 -32.84
C GLU A 53 30.63 -35.61 -32.63
N THR A 54 29.41 -35.79 -32.20
CA THR A 54 28.55 -34.70 -31.74
C THR A 54 29.28 -34.00 -30.61
N ARG A 55 29.57 -32.71 -30.77
CA ARG A 55 30.33 -31.88 -29.81
C ARG A 55 29.68 -31.75 -28.43
N SER A 56 28.54 -32.35 -28.21
CA SER A 56 27.88 -32.51 -26.93
C SER A 56 27.14 -33.83 -26.94
N PRO A 57 27.67 -34.88 -26.29
CA PRO A 57 26.87 -36.08 -26.06
C PRO A 57 25.76 -35.70 -25.09
N VAL A 58 24.54 -35.49 -25.62
CA VAL A 58 23.35 -35.42 -24.77
C VAL A 58 23.13 -36.82 -24.24
N PRO A 59 23.29 -37.06 -22.92
CA PRO A 59 23.05 -38.39 -22.34
C PRO A 59 21.62 -38.81 -22.68
N THR A 60 21.43 -40.03 -23.05
CA THR A 60 20.09 -40.60 -23.23
C THR A 60 19.45 -40.68 -21.85
N ILE A 61 18.40 -39.84 -21.64
CA ILE A 61 17.67 -39.84 -20.39
C ILE A 61 16.95 -41.20 -20.26
N ARG A 62 17.27 -41.93 -19.21
CA ARG A 62 16.60 -43.19 -18.87
C ARG A 62 15.23 -42.94 -18.28
N ASP A 63 14.30 -43.88 -18.45
CA ASP A 63 12.96 -43.75 -17.86
C ASP A 63 12.98 -43.57 -16.34
N THR A 64 13.96 -44.19 -15.65
CA THR A 64 14.18 -44.01 -14.21
C THR A 64 14.63 -42.58 -13.85
N GLU A 65 15.45 -41.97 -14.69
CA GLU A 65 15.90 -40.57 -14.49
C GLU A 65 14.77 -39.61 -14.79
N ARG A 66 13.95 -39.92 -15.78
CA ARG A 66 12.75 -39.12 -16.10
C ARG A 66 11.73 -39.19 -14.97
N ALA A 67 11.47 -40.39 -14.42
CA ALA A 67 10.58 -40.57 -13.26
C ALA A 67 11.13 -39.88 -12.01
N ALA A 68 12.44 -39.86 -11.81
CA ALA A 68 13.06 -39.13 -10.69
C ALA A 68 13.02 -37.60 -10.86
N ALA A 69 13.08 -37.10 -12.11
CA ALA A 69 12.99 -35.68 -12.40
C ALA A 69 11.54 -35.12 -12.24
N PHE A 70 10.55 -35.98 -12.35
CA PHE A 70 9.13 -35.63 -12.18
C PHE A 70 8.50 -36.58 -11.14
N PRO A 71 8.87 -36.46 -9.86
CA PRO A 71 8.22 -37.27 -8.82
C PRO A 71 6.76 -36.87 -8.73
N ASP A 72 5.90 -37.84 -8.41
CA ASP A 72 4.51 -37.56 -8.06
C ASP A 72 4.49 -36.69 -6.79
N LEU A 73 4.34 -35.39 -6.99
CA LEU A 73 4.19 -34.44 -5.88
C LEU A 73 2.78 -34.60 -5.30
N PRO A 74 2.62 -34.67 -3.98
CA PRO A 74 1.31 -34.61 -3.38
C PRO A 74 0.61 -33.31 -3.85
N PRO A 75 -0.72 -33.34 -4.04
CA PRO A 75 -1.45 -32.17 -4.48
C PRO A 75 -1.09 -30.99 -3.58
N HIS A 76 -0.55 -29.93 -4.19
CA HIS A 76 -0.21 -28.71 -3.48
C HIS A 76 -1.51 -28.14 -2.96
N GLN A 77 -1.71 -28.23 -1.65
CA GLN A 77 -2.73 -27.42 -1.02
C GLN A 77 -2.21 -25.99 -1.09
N MET A 78 -2.75 -25.22 -2.02
CA MET A 78 -2.61 -23.78 -1.96
C MET A 78 -3.11 -23.39 -0.57
N HIS A 79 -2.24 -22.88 0.27
CA HIS A 79 -2.63 -22.34 1.57
C HIS A 79 -3.54 -21.15 1.29
N GLN A 80 -4.85 -21.41 1.24
CA GLN A 80 -5.85 -20.37 1.18
C GLN A 80 -5.82 -19.63 2.50
N GLY A 81 -5.31 -18.38 2.48
CA GLY A 81 -5.51 -17.43 3.54
C GLY A 81 -4.67 -17.62 4.79
N GLY A 82 -3.36 -17.69 4.65
CA GLY A 82 -2.47 -17.42 5.79
C GLY A 82 -2.63 -15.98 6.25
N SER A 83 -2.75 -15.76 7.57
CA SER A 83 -2.62 -14.41 8.11
C SER A 83 -1.13 -14.08 8.22
N ASN A 84 -0.78 -12.90 7.74
CA ASN A 84 0.56 -12.32 7.82
C ASN A 84 0.51 -11.05 8.68
N PHE A 85 1.66 -10.57 9.08
CA PHE A 85 1.78 -9.27 9.72
C PHE A 85 2.98 -8.51 9.15
N PHE A 86 2.92 -7.22 9.24
CA PHE A 86 4.00 -6.31 8.89
C PHE A 86 3.99 -5.14 9.86
N VAL A 87 5.16 -4.71 10.28
CA VAL A 87 5.36 -3.53 11.14
C VAL A 87 6.50 -2.72 10.57
N LEU A 88 6.27 -1.45 10.37
CA LEU A 88 7.23 -0.47 9.88
C LEU A 88 7.36 0.67 10.89
N ALA A 89 8.57 0.99 11.27
CA ALA A 89 8.93 2.30 11.80
C ALA A 89 9.58 3.06 10.64
N ASP A 90 8.79 3.89 9.94
CA ASP A 90 9.29 4.66 8.82
C ASP A 90 10.13 5.82 9.31
N GLN A 91 9.68 6.47 10.37
CA GLN A 91 10.42 7.54 11.04
C GLN A 91 10.52 7.24 12.54
N LEU A 92 11.72 7.21 13.02
CA LEU A 92 12.05 7.34 14.42
C LEU A 92 13.25 8.26 14.46
N GLU A 93 12.97 9.57 14.57
CA GLU A 93 13.96 10.60 14.28
C GLU A 93 14.08 11.66 15.37
N TRP A 94 15.29 12.06 15.58
CA TRP A 94 15.64 13.28 16.28
C TRP A 94 15.62 14.45 15.29
N GLN A 95 15.06 15.56 15.70
CA GLN A 95 14.95 16.79 14.94
C GLN A 95 15.61 17.94 15.69
N ASP A 96 16.34 18.79 14.98
CA ASP A 96 16.91 20.02 15.48
C ASP A 96 15.86 21.14 15.36
N ALA A 97 15.13 21.37 16.42
CA ALA A 97 14.08 22.38 16.48
C ALA A 97 14.63 23.70 17.05
N ASP A 98 14.04 24.83 16.68
CA ASP A 98 14.50 26.18 17.08
C ASP A 98 14.59 26.36 18.59
N ASP A 99 13.70 25.74 19.37
CA ASP A 99 13.65 25.79 20.83
C ASP A 99 14.33 24.58 21.52
N GLY A 100 15.15 23.82 20.80
CA GLY A 100 15.86 22.66 21.35
C GLY A 100 15.86 21.45 20.43
N SER A 101 15.35 20.31 20.89
CA SER A 101 15.27 19.09 20.08
C SER A 101 13.90 18.43 20.23
N ALA A 102 13.43 17.86 19.14
CA ALA A 102 12.24 17.05 19.12
C ALA A 102 12.55 15.60 18.77
N LEU A 103 11.67 14.70 19.18
CA LEU A 103 11.63 13.30 18.77
C LEU A 103 10.32 13.08 18.03
N ALA A 104 10.43 12.74 16.75
CA ALA A 104 9.28 12.40 15.94
C ALA A 104 9.23 10.88 15.64
N TRP A 105 8.02 10.35 15.52
CA TRP A 105 7.81 8.96 15.13
C TRP A 105 6.67 8.85 14.11
N ASP A 106 6.85 7.93 13.18
CA ASP A 106 5.85 7.42 12.27
C ASP A 106 5.95 5.90 12.24
N LEU A 107 4.94 5.25 12.79
CA LEU A 107 4.83 3.81 12.93
C LEU A 107 3.58 3.32 12.22
N SER A 108 3.74 2.32 11.38
CA SER A 108 2.60 1.69 10.70
C SER A 108 2.72 0.17 10.72
N GLY A 109 1.62 -0.49 10.44
CA GLY A 109 1.64 -1.93 10.29
C GLY A 109 0.26 -2.50 10.01
N TRP A 110 0.24 -3.78 9.73
CA TRP A 110 -1.00 -4.49 9.45
C TRP A 110 -0.91 -5.96 9.85
N PHE A 111 -2.08 -6.54 10.07
CA PHE A 111 -2.29 -7.96 10.29
C PHE A 111 -3.50 -8.42 9.48
N GLY A 112 -3.36 -9.53 8.73
CA GLY A 112 -4.47 -10.07 7.95
C GLY A 112 -4.05 -10.92 6.76
N GLY A 113 -4.97 -11.06 5.82
CA GLY A 113 -4.78 -11.80 4.57
C GLY A 113 -4.30 -10.91 3.42
N ASP A 114 -4.42 -11.45 2.22
CA ASP A 114 -3.98 -10.74 1.00
C ASP A 114 -4.96 -9.63 0.58
N VAL A 115 -6.23 -9.74 0.95
CA VAL A 115 -7.29 -8.82 0.54
C VAL A 115 -7.76 -7.94 1.69
N ASP A 116 -8.00 -8.54 2.85
CA ASP A 116 -8.52 -7.84 4.04
C ASP A 116 -7.48 -7.85 5.15
N ARG A 117 -7.20 -6.66 5.70
CA ARG A 117 -6.21 -6.43 6.74
C ARG A 117 -6.76 -5.49 7.81
N LEU A 118 -6.32 -5.71 9.03
CA LEU A 118 -6.39 -4.71 10.08
C LEU A 118 -5.08 -3.94 10.08
N ALA A 119 -5.14 -2.65 9.76
CA ALA A 119 -3.99 -1.76 9.76
C ALA A 119 -4.01 -0.85 10.98
N PHE A 120 -2.84 -0.46 11.44
CA PHE A 120 -2.66 0.58 12.44
C PHE A 120 -1.60 1.58 11.98
N ARG A 121 -1.74 2.82 12.42
CA ARG A 121 -0.76 3.89 12.24
C ARG A 121 -0.66 4.69 13.52
N SER A 122 0.52 5.15 13.84
CA SER A 122 0.76 6.05 14.97
C SER A 122 1.83 7.04 14.59
N GLU A 123 1.47 8.30 14.64
CA GLU A 123 2.35 9.42 14.38
C GLU A 123 2.41 10.34 15.59
N GLY A 124 3.49 11.06 15.72
CA GLY A 124 3.59 12.09 16.74
C GLY A 124 4.96 12.71 16.87
N GLU A 125 4.97 13.80 17.63
CA GLU A 125 6.15 14.57 17.94
C GLU A 125 6.18 14.90 19.43
N ARG A 126 7.37 14.83 20.01
CA ARG A 126 7.64 15.21 21.39
C ARG A 126 8.81 16.16 21.46
N SER A 127 8.57 17.40 21.89
CA SER A 127 9.56 18.43 22.09
C SER A 127 9.70 18.77 23.56
N ASN A 128 10.91 18.94 24.06
CA ASN A 128 11.21 19.43 25.44
C ASN A 128 10.40 18.73 26.55
N SER A 129 10.13 17.44 26.45
CA SER A 129 9.31 16.63 27.38
C SER A 129 7.79 16.84 27.28
N HIS A 130 7.30 17.67 26.37
CA HIS A 130 5.90 17.78 26.02
C HIS A 130 5.63 17.02 24.72
N THR A 131 4.45 16.41 24.63
CA THR A 131 3.96 15.82 23.39
C THR A 131 3.20 16.93 22.67
N GLU A 132 3.68 17.30 21.50
CA GLU A 132 3.08 18.35 20.67
C GLU A 132 1.98 17.75 19.81
N GLU A 133 2.22 16.54 19.28
CA GLU A 133 1.28 15.81 18.47
C GLU A 133 1.36 14.32 18.80
N ALA A 134 0.21 13.67 18.89
CA ALA A 134 0.13 12.21 19.01
C ALA A 134 -1.21 11.72 18.48
N GLU A 135 -1.16 10.81 17.52
CA GLU A 135 -2.33 10.16 16.96
C GLU A 135 -2.15 8.65 16.86
N LEU A 136 -3.28 7.95 16.86
CA LEU A 136 -3.38 6.52 16.60
C LEU A 136 -4.56 6.26 15.68
N GLN A 137 -4.31 5.53 14.59
CA GLN A 137 -5.34 5.09 13.67
C GLN A 137 -5.47 3.57 13.73
N MET A 138 -6.71 3.08 13.69
CA MET A 138 -7.06 1.67 13.55
C MET A 138 -8.00 1.53 12.36
N LEU A 139 -7.53 0.88 11.32
CA LEU A 139 -8.17 0.88 10.01
C LEU A 139 -8.40 -0.56 9.52
N TRP A 140 -9.54 -0.81 8.93
CA TRP A 140 -9.72 -1.94 8.04
C TRP A 140 -9.25 -1.53 6.65
N SER A 141 -8.34 -2.30 6.06
CA SER A 141 -7.83 -2.12 4.71
C SER A 141 -8.36 -3.23 3.82
N HIS A 142 -8.82 -2.86 2.62
CA HIS A 142 -9.33 -3.77 1.62
C HIS A 142 -8.67 -3.51 0.27
N ALA A 143 -7.96 -4.52 -0.26
CA ALA A 143 -7.31 -4.44 -1.55
C ALA A 143 -8.35 -4.46 -2.68
N VAL A 144 -8.48 -3.34 -3.41
CA VAL A 144 -9.36 -3.20 -4.57
C VAL A 144 -8.65 -3.50 -5.89
N SER A 145 -7.32 -3.46 -5.87
CA SER A 145 -6.45 -3.85 -6.99
C SER A 145 -5.05 -4.20 -6.46
N PRO A 146 -4.14 -4.73 -7.28
CA PRO A 146 -2.76 -5.00 -6.85
C PRO A 146 -1.99 -3.78 -6.34
N TRP A 147 -2.44 -2.56 -6.67
CA TRP A 147 -1.74 -1.31 -6.37
C TRP A 147 -2.54 -0.36 -5.49
N TRP A 148 -3.80 -0.67 -5.20
CA TRP A 148 -4.68 0.23 -4.47
C TRP A 148 -5.50 -0.50 -3.42
N GLU A 149 -5.59 0.12 -2.27
CA GLU A 149 -6.40 -0.33 -1.14
C GLU A 149 -7.34 0.81 -0.72
N THR A 150 -8.51 0.45 -0.25
CA THR A 150 -9.41 1.36 0.47
C THR A 150 -9.24 1.13 1.96
N VAL A 151 -9.27 2.19 2.74
CA VAL A 151 -9.19 2.10 4.20
C VAL A 151 -10.40 2.75 4.84
N ALA A 152 -10.86 2.15 5.94
CA ALA A 152 -11.95 2.71 6.76
C ALA A 152 -11.72 2.35 8.22
N GLY A 153 -11.95 3.30 9.13
CA GLY A 153 -11.73 3.03 10.55
C GLY A 153 -11.88 4.25 11.43
N ILE A 154 -11.08 4.29 12.47
CA ILE A 154 -11.07 5.36 13.47
C ILE A 154 -9.64 5.91 13.63
N ARG A 155 -9.57 7.20 13.87
CA ARG A 155 -8.39 7.92 14.33
C ARG A 155 -8.69 8.52 15.69
N GLN A 156 -7.76 8.42 16.61
CA GLN A 156 -7.80 9.07 17.91
C GLN A 156 -6.60 9.99 18.01
N ASP A 157 -6.86 11.29 18.11
CA ASP A 157 -5.86 12.27 18.46
C ASP A 157 -5.80 12.38 19.98
N PHE A 158 -4.59 12.42 20.52
CA PHE A 158 -4.32 12.61 21.95
C PHE A 158 -3.83 14.02 22.22
N GLU A 159 -3.06 14.59 21.30
CA GLU A 159 -2.54 15.96 21.25
C GLU A 159 -2.60 16.47 19.79
N PRO A 160 -2.63 17.79 19.55
CA PRO A 160 -2.75 18.90 20.52
C PRO A 160 -4.15 19.02 21.12
N GLY A 161 -4.23 19.60 22.29
CA GLY A 161 -5.48 19.96 22.96
C GLY A 161 -6.21 18.78 23.60
N SER A 162 -7.54 18.80 23.59
CA SER A 162 -8.33 17.70 24.14
C SER A 162 -8.36 16.51 23.18
N PRO A 163 -8.29 15.27 23.69
CA PRO A 163 -8.41 14.08 22.85
C PRO A 163 -9.66 14.11 21.96
N GLN A 164 -9.53 13.77 20.68
CA GLN A 164 -10.60 13.79 19.69
C GLN A 164 -10.64 12.52 18.88
N THR A 165 -11.85 12.02 18.64
CA THR A 165 -12.06 10.82 17.81
C THR A 165 -12.62 11.20 16.44
N TRP A 166 -12.09 10.56 15.41
CA TRP A 166 -12.49 10.73 14.01
C TRP A 166 -12.86 9.39 13.38
N ALA A 167 -13.86 9.39 12.55
CA ALA A 167 -14.04 8.35 11.56
C ALA A 167 -13.10 8.65 10.36
N ALA A 168 -12.38 7.66 9.89
CA ALA A 168 -11.42 7.76 8.81
C ALA A 168 -11.89 6.94 7.61
N PHE A 169 -11.77 7.50 6.40
CA PHE A 169 -12.06 6.85 5.13
C PHE A 169 -11.04 7.31 4.09
N GLY A 170 -10.40 6.38 3.41
CA GLY A 170 -9.34 6.76 2.49
C GLY A 170 -9.04 5.73 1.42
N VAL A 171 -8.08 6.10 0.60
CA VAL A 171 -7.45 5.24 -0.39
C VAL A 171 -5.95 5.41 -0.26
N GLN A 172 -5.24 4.30 -0.36
CA GLN A 172 -3.78 4.29 -0.39
C GLN A 172 -3.30 3.40 -1.53
N GLY A 173 -2.12 3.68 -2.04
CA GLY A 173 -1.58 2.85 -3.09
C GLY A 173 -0.31 3.40 -3.71
N MET A 174 0.17 2.65 -4.70
CA MET A 174 1.41 2.93 -5.42
C MET A 174 1.08 3.20 -6.91
N PRO A 175 0.73 4.44 -7.30
CA PRO A 175 0.40 4.77 -8.68
C PRO A 175 1.58 4.63 -9.64
N LEU A 176 2.79 4.79 -9.14
CA LEU A 176 4.05 4.58 -9.83
C LEU A 176 4.98 3.78 -8.94
N TYR A 177 5.87 2.99 -9.52
CA TYR A 177 6.84 2.22 -8.75
C TYR A 177 7.69 3.14 -7.85
N GLY A 178 7.68 2.85 -6.55
CA GLY A 178 8.38 3.63 -5.52
C GLY A 178 7.66 4.90 -5.06
N LEU A 179 6.52 5.28 -5.65
CA LEU A 179 5.68 6.39 -5.19
C LEU A 179 4.49 5.83 -4.40
N GLU A 180 4.52 5.98 -3.11
CA GLU A 180 3.40 5.70 -2.22
C GLU A 180 2.54 6.96 -2.09
N THR A 181 1.24 6.80 -2.14
CA THR A 181 0.30 7.91 -2.00
C THR A 181 -0.87 7.51 -1.14
N GLU A 182 -1.32 8.47 -0.35
CA GLU A 182 -2.46 8.31 0.52
C GLU A 182 -3.37 9.53 0.47
N VAL A 183 -4.66 9.27 0.50
CA VAL A 183 -5.71 10.31 0.61
C VAL A 183 -6.71 9.82 1.64
N THR A 184 -6.76 10.46 2.81
CA THR A 184 -7.65 10.09 3.89
C THR A 184 -8.51 11.27 4.32
N ALA A 185 -9.84 11.06 4.29
CA ALA A 185 -10.84 12.00 4.81
C ALA A 185 -11.26 11.58 6.22
N PHE A 186 -11.41 12.57 7.08
CA PHE A 186 -11.78 12.38 8.48
C PHE A 186 -13.06 13.14 8.81
N ILE A 187 -13.92 12.52 9.61
CA ILE A 187 -15.14 13.12 10.15
C ILE A 187 -15.06 13.00 11.67
N GLY A 188 -14.85 14.12 12.33
CA GLY A 188 -14.69 14.21 13.77
C GLY A 188 -15.97 14.51 14.51
N GLU A 189 -15.86 14.59 15.83
CA GLU A 189 -16.94 15.01 16.71
C GLU A 189 -17.42 16.43 16.37
N ALA A 190 -18.67 16.76 16.70
CA ALA A 190 -19.29 18.05 16.43
C ALA A 190 -19.30 18.48 14.93
N GLY A 191 -19.15 17.54 14.00
CA GLY A 191 -19.18 17.78 12.55
C GLY A 191 -17.93 18.44 12.00
N GLN A 192 -16.80 18.27 12.66
CA GLN A 192 -15.50 18.62 12.10
C GLN A 192 -15.16 17.68 10.95
N THR A 193 -14.46 18.20 9.96
CA THR A 193 -13.97 17.41 8.82
C THR A 193 -12.52 17.76 8.54
N ALA A 194 -11.74 16.77 8.11
CA ALA A 194 -10.37 16.98 7.67
C ALA A 194 -10.06 16.10 6.46
N LEU A 195 -9.05 16.49 5.70
CA LEU A 195 -8.49 15.74 4.58
C LEU A 195 -6.98 15.81 4.68
N ARG A 196 -6.34 14.63 4.66
CA ARG A 196 -4.89 14.48 4.60
C ARG A 196 -4.50 13.87 3.26
N LEU A 197 -3.47 14.44 2.65
CA LEU A 197 -2.87 13.95 1.41
C LEU A 197 -1.39 13.71 1.70
N GLU A 198 -0.92 12.52 1.44
CA GLU A 198 0.47 12.11 1.66
C GLU A 198 1.07 11.52 0.39
N ALA A 199 2.35 11.76 0.19
CA ALA A 199 3.10 11.20 -0.91
C ALA A 199 4.56 11.01 -0.52
N ASP A 200 5.05 9.79 -0.67
CA ASP A 200 6.43 9.39 -0.41
C ASP A 200 7.02 8.73 -1.65
N TYR A 201 8.25 9.07 -1.99
CA TYR A 201 8.89 8.53 -3.17
C TYR A 201 10.29 8.02 -2.90
N ASP A 202 10.51 6.73 -3.13
CA ASP A 202 11.81 6.09 -2.96
C ASP A 202 12.63 6.15 -4.26
N VAL A 203 13.63 7.05 -4.28
CA VAL A 203 14.60 7.17 -5.38
C VAL A 203 15.86 6.39 -5.05
N LEU A 204 16.07 5.26 -5.70
CA LEU A 204 17.25 4.44 -5.53
C LEU A 204 18.45 5.09 -6.26
N LEU A 205 19.33 5.76 -5.50
CA LEU A 205 20.58 6.31 -6.03
C LEU A 205 21.60 5.21 -6.31
N THR A 206 21.63 4.20 -5.44
CA THR A 206 22.40 2.98 -5.58
C THR A 206 21.61 1.82 -4.95
N GLN A 207 22.19 0.62 -4.90
CA GLN A 207 21.54 -0.52 -4.22
C GLN A 207 21.36 -0.33 -2.70
N ARG A 208 22.01 0.66 -2.08
CA ARG A 208 21.97 0.92 -0.64
C ARG A 208 21.63 2.36 -0.26
N TRP A 209 21.85 3.29 -1.16
CA TRP A 209 21.51 4.68 -0.94
C TRP A 209 20.17 4.99 -1.58
N VAL A 210 19.23 5.38 -0.76
CA VAL A 210 17.88 5.77 -1.17
C VAL A 210 17.62 7.20 -0.75
N LEU A 211 17.20 8.03 -1.70
CA LEU A 211 16.73 9.37 -1.43
C LEU A 211 15.21 9.34 -1.37
N GLN A 212 14.63 9.78 -0.26
CA GLN A 212 13.19 9.78 -0.02
C GLN A 212 12.69 11.22 0.13
N PRO A 213 12.16 11.85 -0.91
CA PRO A 213 11.30 13.01 -0.77
C PRO A 213 9.93 12.58 -0.23
N THR A 214 9.39 13.37 0.69
CA THR A 214 8.06 13.21 1.27
C THR A 214 7.29 14.51 1.16
N ALA A 215 5.96 14.44 1.10
CA ALA A 215 5.09 15.62 1.11
C ALA A 215 3.76 15.27 1.76
N GLU A 216 3.25 16.18 2.58
CA GLU A 216 1.98 16.04 3.25
C GLU A 216 1.20 17.37 3.21
N LEU A 217 -0.12 17.27 3.08
CA LEU A 217 -1.04 18.40 3.12
C LEU A 217 -2.20 18.09 4.05
N ASN A 218 -2.43 18.94 5.03
CA ASN A 218 -3.52 18.86 5.97
C ASN A 218 -4.53 19.98 5.73
N LEU A 219 -5.79 19.61 5.45
CA LEU A 219 -6.90 20.52 5.24
C LEU A 219 -8.00 20.25 6.26
N TYR A 220 -8.58 21.34 6.80
CA TYR A 220 -9.69 21.23 7.75
C TYR A 220 -10.91 22.00 7.26
N GLY A 221 -12.09 21.46 7.52
CA GLY A 221 -13.34 22.10 7.09
C GLY A 221 -13.84 23.23 8.00
N ARG A 222 -13.31 23.31 9.22
CA ARG A 222 -13.73 24.30 10.25
C ARG A 222 -12.56 24.67 11.15
N ASN A 223 -12.62 25.91 11.67
CA ASN A 223 -11.68 26.36 12.68
C ASN A 223 -11.91 25.63 14.01
N ASP A 224 -10.81 25.30 14.66
CA ASP A 224 -10.75 24.77 16.01
C ASP A 224 -9.58 25.44 16.76
N GLU A 225 -9.92 26.57 17.41
CA GLU A 225 -8.95 27.38 18.13
C GLU A 225 -8.30 26.60 19.30
N SER A 226 -9.02 25.64 19.89
CA SER A 226 -8.49 24.84 21.00
C SER A 226 -7.37 23.89 20.58
N ARG A 227 -7.24 23.65 19.28
CA ARG A 227 -6.23 22.79 18.68
C ARG A 227 -5.25 23.57 17.77
N GLY A 228 -5.37 24.88 17.71
CA GLY A 228 -4.55 25.73 16.83
C GLY A 228 -4.83 25.51 15.33
N VAL A 229 -6.01 25.00 14.97
CA VAL A 229 -6.33 24.60 13.60
C VAL A 229 -7.35 25.55 12.96
N GLY A 230 -7.01 26.06 11.79
CA GLY A 230 -7.88 26.89 10.96
C GLY A 230 -8.47 26.12 9.78
N SER A 231 -9.55 26.64 9.23
CA SER A 231 -10.24 26.06 8.07
C SER A 231 -9.45 26.27 6.76
N GLY A 232 -9.62 25.34 5.83
CA GLY A 232 -8.90 25.30 4.55
C GLY A 232 -7.58 24.53 4.66
N LEU A 233 -6.59 24.91 3.88
CA LEU A 233 -5.23 24.39 4.01
C LEU A 233 -4.63 24.88 5.33
N SER A 234 -4.45 23.97 6.28
CA SER A 234 -3.89 24.27 7.59
C SER A 234 -2.37 24.20 7.57
N GLU A 235 -1.85 23.11 7.02
CA GLU A 235 -0.42 22.84 6.99
C GLU A 235 0.00 22.14 5.71
N ALA A 236 1.21 22.46 5.25
CA ALA A 236 1.92 21.66 4.25
C ALA A 236 3.33 21.38 4.77
N SER A 237 3.73 20.15 4.68
CA SER A 237 5.05 19.70 5.03
C SER A 237 5.74 19.01 3.85
N ALA A 238 7.06 19.04 3.84
CA ALA A 238 7.90 18.33 2.90
C ALA A 238 9.17 17.87 3.59
N GLY A 239 9.64 16.69 3.23
CA GLY A 239 10.86 16.12 3.76
C GLY A 239 11.78 15.64 2.64
N LEU A 240 13.07 15.59 2.95
CA LEU A 240 14.04 14.94 2.09
C LEU A 240 15.03 14.17 2.97
N ARG A 241 14.96 12.85 2.91
CA ARG A 241 15.77 11.94 3.72
C ARG A 241 16.70 11.14 2.84
N LEU A 242 17.96 11.05 3.22
CA LEU A 242 18.96 10.20 2.57
C LEU A 242 19.24 9.00 3.47
N ARG A 243 18.70 7.84 3.08
CA ARG A 243 18.83 6.57 3.81
C ARG A 243 20.01 5.77 3.31
N TYR A 244 20.68 5.08 4.24
CA TYR A 244 21.68 4.06 3.93
C TYR A 244 21.20 2.70 4.43
N GLU A 245 20.84 1.80 3.52
CA GLU A 245 20.40 0.45 3.85
C GLU A 245 21.60 -0.41 4.29
N ILE A 246 21.81 -0.54 5.59
CA ILE A 246 22.76 -1.50 6.17
C ILE A 246 22.25 -2.93 5.86
N SER A 247 20.98 -3.14 6.09
CA SER A 247 20.18 -4.28 5.60
C SER A 247 18.88 -3.73 5.00
N ARG A 248 18.12 -4.58 4.30
CA ARG A 248 16.80 -4.18 3.79
C ARG A 248 15.83 -3.80 4.91
N GLN A 249 16.02 -4.36 6.07
CA GLN A 249 15.17 -4.18 7.25
C GLN A 249 15.62 -3.05 8.17
N PHE A 250 16.80 -2.49 7.97
CA PHE A 250 17.34 -1.45 8.84
C PHE A 250 18.18 -0.43 8.08
N ALA A 251 17.78 0.82 8.14
CA ALA A 251 18.42 1.92 7.44
C ALA A 251 18.48 3.20 8.34
N PRO A 252 19.65 3.62 8.81
CA PRO A 252 19.82 4.97 9.32
C PRO A 252 19.72 5.99 8.19
N TYR A 253 19.30 7.21 8.56
CA TYR A 253 19.20 8.31 7.60
C TYR A 253 19.52 9.65 8.22
N LEU A 254 19.82 10.61 7.35
CA LEU A 254 19.92 12.03 7.64
C LEU A 254 19.03 12.77 6.64
N GLY A 255 18.48 13.90 7.05
CA GLY A 255 17.61 14.65 6.17
C GLY A 255 17.32 16.05 6.63
N VAL A 256 16.38 16.64 5.92
CA VAL A 256 15.77 17.93 6.23
C VAL A 256 14.26 17.78 6.15
N SER A 257 13.55 18.38 7.08
CA SER A 257 12.10 18.56 7.02
C SER A 257 11.82 20.04 6.94
N TRP A 258 10.70 20.35 6.30
CA TRP A 258 10.17 21.69 6.20
C TRP A 258 8.66 21.62 6.39
N SER A 259 8.12 22.50 7.25
CA SER A 259 6.68 22.66 7.44
C SER A 259 6.28 24.11 7.35
N ARG A 260 5.04 24.33 6.92
CA ARG A 260 4.45 25.65 6.86
C ARG A 260 2.97 25.59 7.14
N THR A 261 2.56 26.45 8.07
CA THR A 261 1.16 26.65 8.44
C THR A 261 0.55 27.79 7.59
N TYR A 262 -0.71 27.63 7.18
CA TYR A 262 -1.42 28.53 6.29
C TYR A 262 -2.74 29.03 6.89
N GLY A 263 -3.30 30.08 6.26
CA GLY A 263 -4.65 30.57 6.55
C GLY A 263 -4.86 30.93 8.02
N ASP A 264 -6.03 30.58 8.53
CA ASP A 264 -6.44 30.87 9.91
C ASP A 264 -5.55 30.12 10.93
N SER A 265 -5.01 28.95 10.59
CA SER A 265 -4.03 28.24 11.44
C SER A 265 -2.77 29.08 11.64
N ALA A 266 -2.26 29.72 10.59
CA ALA A 266 -1.10 30.60 10.67
C ALA A 266 -1.38 31.86 11.51
N ASP A 267 -2.61 32.35 11.49
CA ASP A 267 -2.99 33.51 12.30
C ASP A 267 -3.08 33.14 13.78
N LEU A 268 -3.55 31.94 14.12
CA LEU A 268 -3.55 31.40 15.48
C LEU A 268 -2.12 31.24 16.03
N ARG A 269 -1.22 30.59 15.27
CA ARG A 269 0.20 30.45 15.67
C ARG A 269 0.88 31.80 15.89
N ARG A 270 0.68 32.76 14.99
CA ARG A 270 1.24 34.13 15.17
C ARG A 270 0.71 34.82 16.41
N ALA A 271 -0.56 34.60 16.78
CA ALA A 271 -1.15 35.16 17.99
C ALA A 271 -0.51 34.59 19.27
N GLU A 272 -0.01 33.36 19.21
CA GLU A 272 0.74 32.69 20.28
C GLU A 272 2.24 33.04 20.27
N GLY A 273 2.70 33.70 19.21
CA GLY A 273 4.10 34.12 19.05
C GLY A 273 4.97 33.04 18.42
N GLU A 274 4.35 32.04 17.79
CA GLU A 274 5.03 30.94 17.11
C GLU A 274 5.30 31.25 15.63
N ASP A 275 6.35 30.64 15.10
CA ASP A 275 6.66 30.71 13.69
C ASP A 275 5.72 29.85 12.86
N THR A 276 5.39 30.34 11.67
CA THR A 276 4.51 29.66 10.72
C THR A 276 5.26 28.90 9.61
N ASN A 277 6.58 28.93 9.66
CA ASN A 277 7.44 28.27 8.69
C ASN A 277 8.69 27.78 9.40
N GLU A 278 8.93 26.50 9.35
CA GLU A 278 10.02 25.86 10.06
C GLU A 278 10.80 24.92 9.14
N ALA A 279 12.11 24.90 9.30
CA ALA A 279 12.98 23.96 8.60
C ALA A 279 13.93 23.33 9.63
N ARG A 280 13.93 22.01 9.71
CA ARG A 280 14.67 21.24 10.69
C ARG A 280 15.66 20.28 10.04
N LEU A 281 16.81 20.10 10.66
CA LEU A 281 17.68 18.97 10.36
C LEU A 281 17.19 17.74 11.13
N VAL A 282 17.15 16.60 10.43
CA VAL A 282 16.65 15.36 11.01
C VAL A 282 17.67 14.24 10.90
N ALA A 283 17.72 13.38 11.91
CA ALA A 283 18.54 12.18 11.93
C ALA A 283 17.75 11.04 12.59
N GLY A 284 17.64 9.91 11.90
CA GLY A 284 16.80 8.83 12.39
C GLY A 284 17.15 7.46 11.86
N VAL A 285 16.26 6.53 12.16
CA VAL A 285 16.33 5.14 11.71
C VAL A 285 14.98 4.71 11.16
N ARG A 286 15.03 3.92 10.08
CA ARG A 286 13.90 3.19 9.52
C ARG A 286 14.13 1.71 9.68
N PHE A 287 13.12 0.98 10.13
CA PHE A 287 13.20 -0.47 10.21
C PHE A 287 11.82 -1.14 10.09
N TRP A 288 11.83 -2.40 9.67
CA TRP A 288 10.60 -3.17 9.51
C TRP A 288 10.80 -4.66 9.82
N PHE A 289 9.70 -5.33 10.14
CA PHE A 289 9.65 -6.76 10.44
C PHE A 289 8.56 -7.46 9.64
#